data_79ce7ec4ae2edc9fe327eb0f1c47547c
#
_entry.id   79ce7ec4ae2edc9fe327eb0f1c47547c
#
_cell.length_a   1.000
_cell.length_b   1.000
_cell.length_c   1.000
_cell.angle_alpha   90.00
_cell.angle_beta   90.00
_cell.angle_gamma   90.00
#
_symmetry.space_group_name_H-M   'P 1'
#
loop_
_entity.id
_entity.type
_entity.pdbx_description
1 polymer ?
#
loop_
_entity_poly.entity_id
_entity_poly.type
_entity_poly.pdbx_seq_one_letter_code
_entity_poly.pdbx_strand_id
1 'polypeptide(L)'
;MRAISAKSAAHLAEFKGKKLILNGLVELKPPVAKALSKFKGDWLSLDGLTALDVTVAESLATFQGKVLFLFGLPTLTEFAARSLATFKGREIGLFGLRSLNERTAENLSEFSGCLCISCVICGDGVDSLLNANGNAYIYMDVSGLRKLGAKLAHRLARIGQLFFDSLRTIEPEVAKTLCGEDSNIHTISFSELRSLSLEACYELGKTSACELILGGLAVFTVAQAQALAAYRRKVASIVTALYRNLPLETVDIDDVPATFLSELAAEIPKRKEELDALYSCGKRVAPCELMRFMECFVDHNLCPINFSLPDVQSLSDSAFKTLNDAGFNIAPPRPLATETTP
;
A
#
# COMPACT_ATOMS: atom_id res chain seq x y z
N MET A 1 -2.90 -34.24 4.95
CA MET A 1 -4.15 -34.75 5.61
C MET A 1 -5.28 -33.87 5.10
N ARG A 2 -6.27 -34.46 4.38
CA ARG A 2 -7.32 -33.63 3.73
C ARG A 2 -8.51 -33.28 4.62
N ALA A 3 -8.75 -34.07 5.67
CA ALA A 3 -9.82 -33.86 6.64
C ALA A 3 -9.43 -34.42 8.01
N ILE A 4 -10.04 -33.90 9.08
CA ILE A 4 -9.87 -34.38 10.46
C ILE A 4 -11.25 -34.60 11.11
N SER A 5 -11.28 -35.40 12.20
CA SER A 5 -12.47 -35.58 13.00
C SER A 5 -12.71 -34.40 13.97
N ALA A 6 -13.92 -34.21 14.41
CA ALA A 6 -14.22 -33.20 15.44
C ALA A 6 -13.46 -33.48 16.75
N LYS A 7 -13.24 -34.75 17.10
CA LYS A 7 -12.44 -35.13 18.27
C LYS A 7 -10.98 -34.71 18.11
N SER A 8 -10.37 -34.97 16.95
CA SER A 8 -8.99 -34.53 16.65
C SER A 8 -8.88 -32.99 16.66
N ALA A 9 -9.86 -32.30 16.10
CA ALA A 9 -9.93 -30.84 16.13
C ALA A 9 -10.03 -30.27 17.55
N ALA A 10 -10.78 -30.92 18.43
CA ALA A 10 -10.86 -30.53 19.84
C ALA A 10 -9.51 -30.65 20.55
N HIS A 11 -8.75 -31.73 20.32
CA HIS A 11 -7.40 -31.86 20.87
C HIS A 11 -6.43 -30.83 20.29
N LEU A 12 -6.53 -30.51 18.98
CA LEU A 12 -5.71 -29.45 18.38
C LEU A 12 -6.04 -28.08 18.95
N ALA A 13 -7.29 -27.82 19.32
CA ALA A 13 -7.70 -26.56 19.95
C ALA A 13 -7.12 -26.38 21.37
N GLU A 14 -6.69 -27.46 22.03
CA GLU A 14 -6.01 -27.41 23.33
C GLU A 14 -4.51 -27.08 23.22
N PHE A 15 -3.98 -26.99 21.99
CA PHE A 15 -2.58 -26.66 21.74
C PHE A 15 -2.23 -25.31 22.38
N LYS A 16 -1.10 -25.27 23.11
CA LYS A 16 -0.65 -24.09 23.87
C LYS A 16 0.16 -23.09 23.05
N GLY A 17 0.43 -23.37 21.80
CA GLY A 17 1.18 -22.47 20.91
C GLY A 17 0.35 -21.27 20.44
N LYS A 18 1.03 -20.24 19.96
CA LYS A 18 0.37 -19.04 19.44
C LYS A 18 -0.24 -19.22 18.05
N LYS A 19 0.28 -20.15 17.26
CA LYS A 19 -0.13 -20.36 15.86
C LYS A 19 -0.53 -21.79 15.63
N LEU A 20 -1.71 -22.01 15.03
CA LEU A 20 -2.20 -23.31 14.59
C LEU A 20 -2.34 -23.27 13.06
N ILE A 21 -1.50 -24.00 12.36
CA ILE A 21 -1.44 -24.02 10.89
C ILE A 21 -1.91 -25.38 10.40
N LEU A 22 -3.06 -25.41 9.71
CA LEU A 22 -3.72 -26.62 9.23
C LEU A 22 -3.98 -26.54 7.72
N ASN A 23 -3.00 -26.04 6.96
CA ASN A 23 -3.10 -25.78 5.52
C ASN A 23 -3.26 -27.05 4.66
N GLY A 24 -3.12 -28.22 5.24
CA GLY A 24 -3.43 -29.49 4.58
C GLY A 24 -4.92 -29.86 4.58
N LEU A 25 -5.78 -29.13 5.27
CA LEU A 25 -7.22 -29.35 5.28
C LEU A 25 -7.87 -28.71 4.04
N VAL A 26 -8.50 -29.53 3.20
CA VAL A 26 -9.16 -29.08 1.97
C VAL A 26 -10.64 -28.82 2.20
N GLU A 27 -11.23 -29.50 3.19
CA GLU A 27 -12.62 -29.43 3.56
C GLU A 27 -12.75 -29.32 5.08
N LEU A 28 -13.70 -28.52 5.55
CA LEU A 28 -13.98 -28.32 6.96
C LEU A 28 -15.48 -28.53 7.21
N LYS A 29 -15.80 -29.49 8.08
CA LYS A 29 -17.19 -29.72 8.51
C LYS A 29 -17.55 -28.83 9.70
N PRO A 30 -18.83 -28.41 9.87
CA PRO A 30 -19.23 -27.51 10.96
C PRO A 30 -18.80 -27.95 12.37
N PRO A 31 -18.88 -29.23 12.78
CA PRO A 31 -18.40 -29.65 14.09
C PRO A 31 -16.87 -29.49 14.27
N VAL A 32 -16.11 -29.62 13.17
CA VAL A 32 -14.66 -29.43 13.19
C VAL A 32 -14.33 -27.93 13.32
N ALA A 33 -14.99 -27.08 12.54
CA ALA A 33 -14.86 -25.63 12.64
C ALA A 33 -15.18 -25.13 14.05
N LYS A 34 -16.28 -25.60 14.62
CA LYS A 34 -16.70 -25.27 16.00
C LYS A 34 -15.67 -25.74 17.06
N ALA A 35 -14.99 -26.84 16.82
CA ALA A 35 -13.92 -27.29 17.70
C ALA A 35 -12.67 -26.42 17.56
N LEU A 36 -12.24 -26.11 16.32
CA LEU A 36 -11.06 -25.30 16.04
C LEU A 36 -11.23 -23.83 16.49
N SER A 37 -12.45 -23.28 16.43
CA SER A 37 -12.71 -21.91 16.90
C SER A 37 -12.47 -21.71 18.39
N LYS A 38 -12.36 -22.80 19.18
CA LYS A 38 -12.00 -22.77 20.60
C LYS A 38 -10.49 -22.69 20.86
N PHE A 39 -9.67 -22.73 19.81
CA PHE A 39 -8.23 -22.54 19.94
C PHE A 39 -7.92 -21.19 20.58
N LYS A 40 -7.02 -21.20 21.58
CA LYS A 40 -6.70 -20.01 22.41
C LYS A 40 -5.46 -19.26 21.95
N GLY A 41 -4.82 -19.68 20.86
CA GLY A 41 -3.70 -18.96 20.27
C GLY A 41 -4.17 -17.74 19.45
N ASP A 42 -3.20 -16.96 18.97
CA ASP A 42 -3.46 -15.73 18.22
C ASP A 42 -3.80 -15.96 16.75
N TRP A 43 -3.37 -17.09 16.18
CA TRP A 43 -3.29 -17.27 14.71
C TRP A 43 -3.82 -18.64 14.30
N LEU A 44 -4.86 -18.65 13.47
CA LEU A 44 -5.42 -19.86 12.86
C LEU A 44 -5.30 -19.76 11.34
N SER A 45 -4.54 -20.68 10.71
CA SER A 45 -4.40 -20.76 9.25
C SER A 45 -5.03 -22.04 8.73
N LEU A 46 -5.91 -21.87 7.74
CA LEU A 46 -6.67 -22.92 7.07
C LEU A 46 -6.59 -22.72 5.54
N ASP A 47 -5.38 -22.40 5.04
CA ASP A 47 -5.15 -21.99 3.65
C ASP A 47 -5.39 -23.12 2.62
N GLY A 48 -5.57 -24.36 3.06
CA GLY A 48 -5.93 -25.46 2.19
C GLY A 48 -7.41 -25.55 1.82
N LEU A 49 -8.27 -24.80 2.50
CA LEU A 49 -9.72 -24.82 2.23
C LEU A 49 -10.03 -24.28 0.84
N THR A 50 -10.79 -25.05 0.07
CA THR A 50 -11.22 -24.68 -1.29
C THR A 50 -12.67 -24.19 -1.36
N ALA A 51 -13.43 -24.38 -0.29
CA ALA A 51 -14.80 -23.91 -0.14
C ALA A 51 -15.07 -23.59 1.33
N LEU A 52 -15.97 -22.62 1.57
CA LEU A 52 -16.40 -22.21 2.88
C LEU A 52 -17.94 -22.16 2.94
N ASP A 53 -18.51 -23.11 3.65
CA ASP A 53 -19.93 -23.14 3.96
C ASP A 53 -20.28 -22.06 5.01
N VAL A 54 -21.51 -21.54 4.97
CA VAL A 54 -21.94 -20.47 5.88
C VAL A 54 -21.84 -20.90 7.36
N THR A 55 -22.21 -22.13 7.68
CA THR A 55 -22.16 -22.64 9.08
C THR A 55 -20.73 -22.83 9.59
N VAL A 56 -19.80 -23.14 8.66
CA VAL A 56 -18.35 -23.17 8.93
C VAL A 56 -17.83 -21.75 9.14
N ALA A 57 -18.22 -20.80 8.29
CA ALA A 57 -17.85 -19.40 8.44
C ALA A 57 -18.35 -18.81 9.77
N GLU A 58 -19.59 -19.06 10.14
CA GLU A 58 -20.16 -18.69 11.44
C GLU A 58 -19.35 -19.24 12.62
N SER A 59 -18.98 -20.53 12.55
CA SER A 59 -18.17 -21.15 13.58
C SER A 59 -16.77 -20.52 13.66
N LEU A 60 -16.10 -20.28 12.53
CA LEU A 60 -14.77 -19.67 12.48
C LEU A 60 -14.80 -18.21 12.94
N ALA A 61 -15.87 -17.47 12.67
CA ALA A 61 -16.03 -16.10 13.14
C ALA A 61 -16.10 -15.99 14.67
N THR A 62 -16.39 -17.09 15.38
CA THR A 62 -16.34 -17.12 16.87
C THR A 62 -14.93 -17.34 17.43
N PHE A 63 -13.92 -17.53 16.59
CA PHE A 63 -12.53 -17.65 17.01
C PHE A 63 -12.08 -16.39 17.76
N GLN A 64 -11.45 -16.56 18.94
CA GLN A 64 -11.05 -15.46 19.82
C GLN A 64 -9.60 -14.98 19.58
N GLY A 65 -8.91 -15.55 18.62
CA GLY A 65 -7.56 -15.11 18.23
C GLY A 65 -7.58 -13.84 17.41
N LYS A 66 -6.39 -13.43 16.94
CA LYS A 66 -6.20 -12.16 16.22
C LYS A 66 -6.26 -12.30 14.71
N VAL A 67 -5.86 -13.45 14.17
CA VAL A 67 -5.61 -13.63 12.74
C VAL A 67 -6.26 -14.94 12.25
N LEU A 68 -7.04 -14.84 11.19
CA LEU A 68 -7.67 -15.96 10.51
C LEU A 68 -7.27 -15.94 9.02
N PHE A 69 -6.49 -16.95 8.57
CA PHE A 69 -6.10 -17.09 7.19
C PHE A 69 -6.86 -18.20 6.46
N LEU A 70 -7.37 -17.85 5.27
CA LEU A 70 -8.20 -18.66 4.40
C LEU A 70 -7.75 -18.48 2.94
N PHE A 71 -6.42 -18.53 2.70
CA PHE A 71 -5.82 -18.16 1.41
C PHE A 71 -6.22 -19.08 0.25
N GLY A 72 -6.66 -20.30 0.52
CA GLY A 72 -7.05 -21.26 -0.52
C GLY A 72 -8.43 -21.07 -1.13
N LEU A 73 -9.26 -20.17 -0.61
CA LEU A 73 -10.63 -19.97 -1.08
C LEU A 73 -10.64 -19.22 -2.41
N PRO A 74 -11.07 -19.84 -3.53
CA PRO A 74 -11.17 -19.17 -4.81
C PRO A 74 -12.41 -18.27 -4.94
N THR A 75 -13.45 -18.54 -4.16
CA THR A 75 -14.72 -17.82 -4.14
C THR A 75 -15.26 -17.75 -2.73
N LEU A 76 -16.06 -16.74 -2.46
CA LEU A 76 -16.76 -16.55 -1.19
C LEU A 76 -18.20 -16.17 -1.46
N THR A 77 -19.15 -16.84 -0.77
CA THR A 77 -20.58 -16.50 -0.85
C THR A 77 -20.88 -15.28 0.01
N GLU A 78 -21.96 -14.54 -0.34
CA GLU A 78 -22.41 -13.38 0.44
C GLU A 78 -22.71 -13.73 1.91
N PHE A 79 -23.29 -14.90 2.17
CA PHE A 79 -23.62 -15.35 3.52
C PHE A 79 -22.38 -15.70 4.33
N ALA A 80 -21.38 -16.37 3.74
CA ALA A 80 -20.13 -16.68 4.39
C ALA A 80 -19.32 -15.38 4.66
N ALA A 81 -19.34 -14.43 3.72
CA ALA A 81 -18.72 -13.10 3.90
C ALA A 81 -19.32 -12.35 5.08
N ARG A 82 -20.67 -12.30 5.14
CA ARG A 82 -21.38 -11.70 6.26
C ARG A 82 -21.03 -12.33 7.61
N SER A 83 -20.93 -13.66 7.65
CA SER A 83 -20.52 -14.37 8.87
C SER A 83 -19.08 -14.03 9.25
N LEU A 84 -18.13 -14.04 8.30
CA LEU A 84 -16.73 -13.68 8.54
C LEU A 84 -16.57 -12.24 9.01
N ALA A 85 -17.37 -11.30 8.51
CA ALA A 85 -17.33 -9.90 8.93
C ALA A 85 -17.64 -9.71 10.42
N THR A 86 -18.29 -10.68 11.07
CA THR A 86 -18.54 -10.65 12.54
C THR A 86 -17.33 -11.07 13.37
N PHE A 87 -16.25 -11.54 12.76
CA PHE A 87 -15.00 -11.90 13.43
C PHE A 87 -14.45 -10.71 14.22
N LYS A 88 -14.03 -10.93 15.45
CA LYS A 88 -13.53 -9.89 16.36
C LYS A 88 -12.00 -9.79 16.41
N GLY A 89 -11.31 -10.58 15.59
CA GLY A 89 -9.87 -10.50 15.46
C GLY A 89 -9.42 -9.27 14.66
N ARG A 90 -8.11 -9.20 14.47
CA ARG A 90 -7.43 -8.06 13.83
C ARG A 90 -7.32 -8.18 12.32
N GLU A 91 -7.33 -9.43 11.81
CA GLU A 91 -6.97 -9.68 10.41
C GLU A 91 -7.69 -10.92 9.87
N ILE A 92 -8.23 -10.78 8.66
CA ILE A 92 -8.73 -11.88 7.83
C ILE A 92 -7.95 -11.89 6.52
N GLY A 93 -7.33 -13.03 6.17
CA GLY A 93 -6.62 -13.21 4.91
C GLY A 93 -7.40 -14.06 3.93
N LEU A 94 -7.65 -13.51 2.72
CA LEU A 94 -8.44 -14.10 1.64
C LEU A 94 -7.71 -13.98 0.29
N PHE A 95 -6.40 -14.21 0.27
CA PHE A 95 -5.56 -14.01 -0.92
C PHE A 95 -5.91 -14.90 -2.11
N GLY A 96 -6.59 -16.02 -1.90
CA GLY A 96 -6.99 -16.94 -2.97
C GLY A 96 -8.21 -16.53 -3.77
N LEU A 97 -8.94 -15.52 -3.34
CA LEU A 97 -10.15 -15.08 -4.04
C LEU A 97 -9.80 -14.61 -5.45
N ARG A 98 -10.52 -15.15 -6.44
CA ARG A 98 -10.36 -14.82 -7.86
C ARG A 98 -11.33 -13.74 -8.33
N SER A 99 -12.44 -13.57 -7.63
CA SER A 99 -13.45 -12.56 -7.90
C SER A 99 -14.26 -12.28 -6.66
N LEU A 100 -14.81 -11.10 -6.57
CA LEU A 100 -15.68 -10.65 -5.50
C LEU A 100 -16.87 -9.91 -6.11
N ASN A 101 -18.09 -10.36 -5.85
CA ASN A 101 -19.27 -9.62 -6.27
C ASN A 101 -19.59 -8.50 -5.27
N GLU A 102 -20.41 -7.54 -5.69
CA GLU A 102 -20.77 -6.36 -4.92
C GLU A 102 -21.29 -6.70 -3.52
N ARG A 103 -22.26 -7.60 -3.40
CA ARG A 103 -22.87 -7.98 -2.10
C ARG A 103 -21.88 -8.67 -1.16
N THR A 104 -21.00 -9.50 -1.71
CA THR A 104 -19.94 -10.13 -0.91
C THR A 104 -18.93 -9.09 -0.42
N ALA A 105 -18.61 -8.11 -1.25
CA ALA A 105 -17.75 -6.98 -0.91
C ALA A 105 -18.39 -6.09 0.17
N GLU A 106 -19.69 -5.74 0.00
CA GLU A 106 -20.47 -5.01 1.02
C GLU A 106 -20.44 -5.71 2.38
N ASN A 107 -20.71 -7.00 2.41
CA ASN A 107 -20.68 -7.76 3.66
C ASN A 107 -19.27 -7.78 4.29
N LEU A 108 -18.20 -7.96 3.50
CA LEU A 108 -16.83 -7.92 4.02
C LEU A 108 -16.43 -6.53 4.51
N SER A 109 -17.01 -5.47 3.94
CA SER A 109 -16.72 -4.10 4.33
C SER A 109 -17.16 -3.77 5.76
N GLU A 110 -18.06 -4.58 6.35
CA GLU A 110 -18.47 -4.47 7.75
C GLU A 110 -17.41 -5.00 8.73
N PHE A 111 -16.38 -5.69 8.24
CA PHE A 111 -15.28 -6.14 9.09
C PHE A 111 -14.42 -4.96 9.55
N SER A 112 -14.24 -4.83 10.85
CA SER A 112 -13.54 -3.70 11.47
C SER A 112 -12.00 -3.84 11.53
N GLY A 113 -11.46 -4.99 11.06
CA GLY A 113 -10.02 -5.27 11.07
C GLY A 113 -9.36 -5.14 9.70
N CYS A 114 -8.13 -5.61 9.59
CA CYS A 114 -7.39 -5.67 8.34
C CYS A 114 -7.90 -6.79 7.45
N LEU A 115 -8.33 -6.47 6.24
CA LEU A 115 -8.76 -7.43 5.22
C LEU A 115 -7.69 -7.57 4.15
N CYS A 116 -7.03 -8.73 4.10
CA CYS A 116 -6.01 -9.04 3.10
C CYS A 116 -6.63 -9.79 1.93
N ILE A 117 -6.79 -9.12 0.79
CA ILE A 117 -7.39 -9.69 -0.43
C ILE A 117 -6.38 -9.59 -1.58
N SER A 118 -6.19 -10.72 -2.28
CA SER A 118 -5.43 -10.77 -3.52
C SER A 118 -6.39 -11.18 -4.64
N CYS A 119 -7.10 -10.23 -5.21
CA CYS A 119 -7.95 -10.53 -6.35
C CYS A 119 -8.05 -9.34 -7.29
N VAL A 120 -8.11 -9.63 -8.57
CA VAL A 120 -8.54 -8.66 -9.57
C VAL A 120 -10.05 -8.48 -9.38
N ILE A 121 -10.43 -7.47 -8.62
CA ILE A 121 -11.84 -7.18 -8.39
C ILE A 121 -12.42 -6.61 -9.68
N CYS A 122 -13.28 -7.37 -10.32
CA CYS A 122 -14.04 -6.93 -11.46
C CYS A 122 -15.40 -6.39 -10.97
N GLY A 123 -15.72 -5.10 -11.29
CA GLY A 123 -17.04 -4.52 -11.06
C GLY A 123 -17.14 -3.57 -9.85
N ASP A 124 -18.38 -3.30 -9.45
CA ASP A 124 -18.73 -2.27 -8.45
C ASP A 124 -18.46 -2.69 -6.99
N GLY A 125 -18.12 -3.96 -6.76
CA GLY A 125 -17.76 -4.48 -5.42
C GLY A 125 -16.55 -3.83 -4.77
N VAL A 126 -15.64 -3.21 -5.56
CA VAL A 126 -14.52 -2.44 -5.03
C VAL A 126 -15.01 -1.23 -4.24
N ASP A 127 -16.02 -0.52 -4.73
CA ASP A 127 -16.50 0.69 -4.09
C ASP A 127 -17.10 0.38 -2.70
N SER A 128 -17.77 -0.76 -2.56
CA SER A 128 -18.32 -1.19 -1.27
C SER A 128 -17.22 -1.49 -0.25
N LEU A 129 -16.12 -2.15 -0.67
CA LEU A 129 -14.96 -2.37 0.20
C LEU A 129 -14.25 -1.07 0.58
N LEU A 130 -14.13 -0.15 -0.36
CA LEU A 130 -13.41 1.13 -0.15
C LEU A 130 -14.23 2.15 0.63
N ASN A 131 -15.56 2.06 0.58
CA ASN A 131 -16.46 2.92 1.36
C ASN A 131 -16.67 2.43 2.80
N ALA A 132 -16.12 1.26 3.15
CA ALA A 132 -16.11 0.78 4.52
C ALA A 132 -15.41 1.78 5.42
N ASN A 133 -16.13 2.29 6.40
CA ASN A 133 -15.68 3.31 7.35
C ASN A 133 -14.26 3.06 7.88
N GLY A 134 -13.31 3.79 7.34
CA GLY A 134 -12.07 4.30 7.91
C GLY A 134 -11.05 3.37 8.63
N ASN A 135 -11.39 2.14 8.97
CA ASN A 135 -10.53 1.27 9.80
C ASN A 135 -10.10 -0.04 9.13
N ALA A 136 -10.61 -0.36 7.95
CA ALA A 136 -10.18 -1.55 7.23
C ALA A 136 -8.92 -1.23 6.41
N TYR A 137 -7.76 -1.67 6.88
CA TYR A 137 -6.58 -1.74 6.03
C TYR A 137 -6.83 -2.83 4.99
N ILE A 138 -7.12 -2.41 3.76
CA ILE A 138 -7.24 -3.33 2.64
C ILE A 138 -5.86 -3.49 2.02
N TYR A 139 -5.28 -4.67 2.17
CA TYR A 139 -4.13 -5.09 1.39
C TYR A 139 -4.66 -5.73 0.11
N MET A 140 -4.44 -5.08 -1.02
CA MET A 140 -4.87 -5.58 -2.32
C MET A 140 -3.66 -5.91 -3.20
N ASP A 141 -3.47 -7.18 -3.48
CA ASP A 141 -2.58 -7.63 -4.52
C ASP A 141 -3.33 -7.59 -5.86
N VAL A 142 -2.93 -6.69 -6.73
CA VAL A 142 -3.42 -6.57 -8.10
C VAL A 142 -2.48 -7.26 -9.09
N SER A 143 -1.76 -8.29 -8.62
CA SER A 143 -0.92 -9.14 -9.46
C SER A 143 -1.72 -9.72 -10.61
N GLY A 144 -1.16 -9.68 -11.82
CA GLY A 144 -1.87 -10.10 -13.04
C GLY A 144 -2.57 -8.98 -13.81
N LEU A 145 -2.72 -7.78 -13.25
CA LEU A 145 -3.24 -6.64 -13.98
C LEU A 145 -2.20 -6.12 -14.97
N ARG A 146 -2.43 -6.32 -16.26
CA ARG A 146 -1.49 -5.92 -17.34
C ARG A 146 -1.70 -4.51 -17.84
N LYS A 147 -2.87 -3.93 -17.62
CA LYS A 147 -3.23 -2.55 -17.97
C LYS A 147 -4.09 -1.97 -16.87
N LEU A 148 -3.82 -0.74 -16.50
CA LEU A 148 -4.57 0.02 -15.52
C LEU A 148 -5.18 1.24 -16.21
N GLY A 149 -6.52 1.34 -16.20
CA GLY A 149 -7.22 2.53 -16.69
C GLY A 149 -7.50 3.52 -15.57
N ALA A 150 -7.71 4.80 -15.91
CA ALA A 150 -7.93 5.88 -14.95
C ALA A 150 -9.11 5.61 -13.97
N LYS A 151 -10.21 5.04 -14.47
CA LYS A 151 -11.39 4.71 -13.64
C LYS A 151 -11.05 3.70 -12.53
N LEU A 152 -10.28 2.65 -12.84
CA LEU A 152 -9.83 1.67 -11.85
C LEU A 152 -8.75 2.27 -10.94
N ALA A 153 -7.83 3.05 -11.49
CA ALA A 153 -6.82 3.77 -10.72
C ALA A 153 -7.44 4.65 -9.64
N HIS A 154 -8.50 5.39 -9.97
CA HIS A 154 -9.22 6.24 -9.01
C HIS A 154 -9.80 5.45 -7.82
N ARG A 155 -10.31 4.25 -8.08
CA ARG A 155 -10.81 3.35 -7.03
C ARG A 155 -9.66 2.82 -6.17
N LEU A 156 -8.57 2.37 -6.82
CA LEU A 156 -7.39 1.82 -6.16
C LEU A 156 -6.63 2.86 -5.34
N ALA A 157 -6.70 4.14 -5.67
CA ALA A 157 -6.03 5.22 -4.94
C ALA A 157 -6.45 5.33 -3.47
N ARG A 158 -7.58 4.73 -3.08
CA ARG A 158 -8.06 4.68 -1.69
C ARG A 158 -7.50 3.51 -0.87
N ILE A 159 -6.70 2.64 -1.48
CA ILE A 159 -6.15 1.44 -0.86
C ILE A 159 -4.76 1.76 -0.32
N GLY A 160 -4.50 1.39 0.95
CA GLY A 160 -3.24 1.74 1.62
C GLY A 160 -2.00 1.13 0.98
N GLN A 161 -2.07 -0.07 0.39
CA GLN A 161 -0.92 -0.74 -0.22
C GLN A 161 -1.29 -1.38 -1.56
N LEU A 162 -0.55 -1.05 -2.61
CA LEU A 162 -0.76 -1.54 -3.96
C LEU A 162 0.51 -2.19 -4.52
N PHE A 163 0.38 -3.42 -5.00
CA PHE A 163 1.45 -4.18 -5.63
C PHE A 163 1.04 -4.58 -7.04
N PHE A 164 1.66 -3.96 -8.04
CA PHE A 164 1.41 -4.20 -9.45
C PHE A 164 2.51 -5.08 -10.04
N ASP A 165 2.34 -6.41 -9.96
CA ASP A 165 3.37 -7.35 -10.38
C ASP A 165 3.41 -7.63 -11.89
N SER A 166 2.42 -7.16 -12.64
CA SER A 166 2.33 -7.44 -14.09
C SER A 166 2.15 -6.19 -14.98
N LEU A 167 2.12 -5.00 -14.38
CA LEU A 167 2.07 -3.75 -15.14
C LEU A 167 3.44 -3.48 -15.78
N ARG A 168 3.44 -3.34 -17.11
CA ARG A 168 4.66 -3.05 -17.89
C ARG A 168 4.84 -1.58 -18.20
N THR A 169 3.77 -0.82 -18.20
CA THR A 169 3.75 0.63 -18.46
C THR A 169 2.70 1.27 -17.55
N ILE A 170 2.90 2.52 -17.23
CA ILE A 170 1.92 3.35 -16.53
C ILE A 170 1.69 4.63 -17.34
N GLU A 171 0.44 4.90 -17.64
CA GLU A 171 0.04 6.12 -18.32
C GLU A 171 0.10 7.31 -17.35
N PRO A 172 0.47 8.54 -17.81
CA PRO A 172 0.56 9.71 -16.93
C PRO A 172 -0.73 10.00 -16.14
N GLU A 173 -1.91 9.88 -16.78
CA GLU A 173 -3.21 10.07 -16.13
C GLU A 173 -3.48 9.05 -15.01
N VAL A 174 -2.99 7.83 -15.18
CA VAL A 174 -3.08 6.78 -14.16
C VAL A 174 -2.16 7.12 -12.99
N ALA A 175 -0.92 7.51 -13.27
CA ALA A 175 0.03 7.93 -12.25
C ALA A 175 -0.50 9.14 -11.46
N LYS A 176 -1.05 10.14 -12.16
CA LYS A 176 -1.72 11.31 -11.57
C LYS A 176 -2.85 10.92 -10.63
N THR A 177 -3.69 9.97 -11.04
CA THR A 177 -4.81 9.50 -10.23
C THR A 177 -4.36 8.75 -8.99
N LEU A 178 -3.34 7.88 -9.11
CA LEU A 178 -2.80 7.11 -7.98
C LEU A 178 -2.06 7.99 -6.96
N CYS A 179 -1.46 9.09 -7.41
CA CYS A 179 -0.62 9.97 -6.59
C CYS A 179 -1.28 11.33 -6.30
N GLY A 180 -2.57 11.50 -6.62
CA GLY A 180 -3.32 12.73 -6.38
C GLY A 180 -3.68 12.94 -4.91
N GLU A 181 -4.30 14.10 -4.62
CA GLU A 181 -4.66 14.55 -3.27
C GLU A 181 -5.59 13.59 -2.51
N ASP A 182 -6.49 12.91 -3.23
CA ASP A 182 -7.44 11.95 -2.66
C ASP A 182 -6.82 10.55 -2.44
N SER A 183 -5.51 10.39 -2.66
CA SER A 183 -4.82 9.10 -2.55
C SER A 183 -4.46 8.78 -1.10
N ASN A 184 -4.86 7.59 -0.64
CA ASN A 184 -4.51 7.05 0.67
C ASN A 184 -3.41 5.97 0.59
N ILE A 185 -2.65 5.94 -0.51
CA ILE A 185 -1.64 4.90 -0.73
C ILE A 185 -0.42 5.16 0.15
N HIS A 186 -0.06 4.19 1.00
CA HIS A 186 1.17 4.22 1.79
C HIS A 186 2.35 3.54 1.09
N THR A 187 2.05 2.48 0.33
CA THR A 187 3.05 1.75 -0.45
C THR A 187 2.52 1.52 -1.85
N ILE A 188 3.31 1.88 -2.84
CA ILE A 188 3.03 1.58 -4.24
C ILE A 188 4.24 0.88 -4.86
N SER A 189 4.02 -0.31 -5.40
CA SER A 189 5.07 -1.14 -5.98
C SER A 189 4.70 -1.59 -7.39
N PHE A 190 5.63 -1.42 -8.31
CA PHE A 190 5.58 -1.92 -9.67
C PHE A 190 6.76 -2.86 -9.88
N SER A 191 6.51 -4.15 -10.12
CA SER A 191 7.57 -5.15 -10.19
C SER A 191 8.06 -5.44 -11.61
N GLU A 192 7.27 -5.15 -12.65
CA GLU A 192 7.59 -5.48 -14.06
C GLU A 192 7.49 -4.29 -15.03
N LEU A 193 7.70 -3.07 -14.56
CA LEU A 193 7.73 -1.91 -15.47
C LEU A 193 8.86 -2.06 -16.49
N ARG A 194 8.53 -1.88 -17.78
CA ARG A 194 9.52 -1.89 -18.87
C ARG A 194 9.90 -0.49 -19.34
N SER A 195 8.96 0.45 -19.18
CA SER A 195 9.17 1.84 -19.55
C SER A 195 8.35 2.76 -18.66
N LEU A 196 8.87 3.97 -18.48
CA LEU A 196 8.24 5.02 -17.70
C LEU A 196 8.48 6.36 -18.39
N SER A 197 7.42 7.07 -18.77
CA SER A 197 7.54 8.39 -19.40
C SER A 197 7.97 9.47 -18.39
N LEU A 198 8.45 10.61 -18.88
CA LEU A 198 8.83 11.72 -17.99
C LEU A 198 7.62 12.31 -17.29
N GLU A 199 6.48 12.37 -17.98
CA GLU A 199 5.20 12.84 -17.42
C GLU A 199 4.73 11.91 -16.30
N ALA A 200 4.79 10.59 -16.50
CA ALA A 200 4.45 9.63 -15.46
C ALA A 200 5.42 9.71 -14.27
N CYS A 201 6.73 9.94 -14.51
CA CYS A 201 7.69 10.19 -13.44
C CYS A 201 7.31 11.43 -12.61
N TYR A 202 6.94 12.52 -13.29
CA TYR A 202 6.52 13.75 -12.62
C TYR A 202 5.29 13.51 -11.73
N GLU A 203 4.29 12.82 -12.25
CA GLU A 203 3.07 12.50 -11.48
C GLU A 203 3.36 11.55 -10.30
N LEU A 204 4.20 10.52 -10.49
CA LEU A 204 4.64 9.64 -9.39
C LEU A 204 5.42 10.42 -8.31
N GLY A 205 6.13 11.47 -8.69
CA GLY A 205 6.85 12.34 -7.76
C GLY A 205 5.95 13.14 -6.82
N LYS A 206 4.66 13.27 -7.13
CA LYS A 206 3.63 13.91 -6.27
C LYS A 206 3.12 12.98 -5.16
N THR A 207 3.48 11.70 -5.20
CA THR A 207 2.93 10.70 -4.29
C THR A 207 3.15 11.08 -2.81
N SER A 208 2.12 10.85 -2.00
CA SER A 208 2.18 10.87 -0.54
C SER A 208 2.62 9.52 0.06
N ALA A 209 2.81 8.49 -0.78
CA ALA A 209 3.22 7.18 -0.31
C ALA A 209 4.57 7.24 0.41
N CYS A 210 4.68 6.51 1.52
CA CYS A 210 5.95 6.37 2.26
C CYS A 210 6.94 5.48 1.50
N GLU A 211 6.46 4.66 0.56
CA GLU A 211 7.28 3.74 -0.20
C GLU A 211 6.84 3.69 -1.67
N LEU A 212 7.80 3.92 -2.56
CA LEU A 212 7.66 3.81 -4.02
C LEU A 212 8.70 2.84 -4.56
N ILE A 213 8.26 1.74 -5.16
CA ILE A 213 9.12 0.73 -5.76
C ILE A 213 8.86 0.68 -7.26
N LEU A 214 9.90 0.92 -8.05
CA LEU A 214 9.88 0.87 -9.52
C LEU A 214 10.78 -0.28 -10.00
N GLY A 215 10.26 -1.51 -9.93
CA GLY A 215 10.93 -2.71 -10.43
C GLY A 215 10.71 -2.91 -11.93
N GLY A 216 11.48 -3.83 -12.53
CA GLY A 216 11.42 -4.19 -13.94
C GLY A 216 12.09 -3.20 -14.90
N LEU A 217 12.43 -1.99 -14.45
CA LEU A 217 13.17 -1.00 -15.25
C LEU A 217 14.64 -1.41 -15.33
N ALA A 218 15.12 -1.69 -16.54
CA ALA A 218 16.55 -1.99 -16.76
C ALA A 218 17.44 -0.74 -16.61
N VAL A 219 16.89 0.43 -16.93
CA VAL A 219 17.60 1.71 -16.88
C VAL A 219 16.67 2.78 -16.31
N PHE A 220 17.20 3.60 -15.41
CA PHE A 220 16.56 4.79 -14.90
C PHE A 220 17.43 6.01 -15.19
N THR A 221 16.96 6.88 -16.06
CA THR A 221 17.75 7.99 -16.61
C THR A 221 17.78 9.21 -15.68
N VAL A 222 18.79 10.09 -15.90
CA VAL A 222 18.85 11.39 -15.20
C VAL A 222 17.59 12.23 -15.46
N ALA A 223 17.05 12.20 -16.68
CA ALA A 223 15.83 12.93 -17.01
C ALA A 223 14.61 12.41 -16.23
N GLN A 224 14.47 11.09 -16.06
CA GLN A 224 13.43 10.50 -15.22
C GLN A 224 13.61 10.87 -13.75
N ALA A 225 14.84 10.85 -13.24
CA ALA A 225 15.15 11.29 -11.89
C ALA A 225 14.80 12.78 -11.67
N GLN A 226 15.12 13.62 -12.66
CA GLN A 226 14.76 15.05 -12.62
C GLN A 226 13.24 15.26 -12.64
N ALA A 227 12.51 14.52 -13.47
CA ALA A 227 11.06 14.59 -13.56
C ALA A 227 10.41 14.12 -12.24
N LEU A 228 10.84 12.99 -11.68
CA LEU A 228 10.35 12.46 -10.40
C LEU A 228 10.59 13.44 -9.24
N ALA A 229 11.73 14.13 -9.25
CA ALA A 229 12.11 15.10 -8.23
C ALA A 229 11.48 16.51 -8.42
N ALA A 230 10.90 16.80 -9.58
CA ALA A 230 10.51 18.16 -9.96
C ALA A 230 9.47 18.77 -9.03
N TYR A 231 8.41 18.01 -8.72
CA TYR A 231 7.34 18.49 -7.82
C TYR A 231 7.87 18.81 -6.41
N ARG A 232 8.69 17.95 -5.83
CA ARG A 232 9.28 18.17 -4.49
C ARG A 232 10.20 19.39 -4.46
N ARG A 233 10.95 19.64 -5.53
CA ARG A 233 11.77 20.84 -5.67
C ARG A 233 10.91 22.11 -5.77
N LYS A 234 9.78 22.03 -6.48
CA LYS A 234 8.81 23.12 -6.57
C LYS A 234 8.29 23.48 -5.18
N VAL A 235 7.82 22.48 -4.41
CA VAL A 235 7.35 22.70 -3.03
C VAL A 235 8.45 23.30 -2.15
N ALA A 236 9.68 22.81 -2.22
CA ALA A 236 10.80 23.37 -1.47
C ALA A 236 11.07 24.86 -1.83
N SER A 237 10.87 25.24 -3.09
CA SER A 237 11.01 26.65 -3.53
C SER A 237 9.90 27.51 -2.96
N ILE A 238 8.65 27.01 -2.90
CA ILE A 238 7.51 27.70 -2.30
C ILE A 238 7.74 27.93 -0.80
N VAL A 239 8.16 26.87 -0.07
CA VAL A 239 8.50 26.99 1.36
C VAL A 239 9.56 28.07 1.59
N THR A 240 10.59 28.07 0.75
CA THR A 240 11.68 29.09 0.84
C THR A 240 11.15 30.49 0.56
N ALA A 241 10.24 30.66 -0.41
CA ALA A 241 9.65 31.96 -0.72
C ALA A 241 8.79 32.46 0.44
N LEU A 242 7.91 31.62 0.98
CA LEU A 242 7.08 31.95 2.14
C LEU A 242 7.91 32.29 3.38
N TYR A 243 8.96 31.54 3.67
CA TYR A 243 9.88 31.82 4.77
C TYR A 243 10.53 33.19 4.63
N ARG A 244 10.94 33.55 3.41
CA ARG A 244 11.59 34.85 3.12
C ARG A 244 10.62 36.01 2.90
N ASN A 245 9.31 35.78 3.06
CA ASN A 245 8.24 36.72 2.73
C ASN A 245 8.33 37.25 1.29
N LEU A 246 8.74 36.42 0.34
CA LEU A 246 8.74 36.73 -1.08
C LEU A 246 7.33 36.50 -1.66
N PRO A 247 6.91 37.31 -2.66
CA PRO A 247 5.67 37.04 -3.36
C PRO A 247 5.65 35.67 -4.01
N LEU A 248 4.56 34.91 -3.88
CA LEU A 248 4.42 33.58 -4.50
C LEU A 248 4.47 33.63 -6.04
N GLU A 249 4.19 34.80 -6.62
CA GLU A 249 4.36 35.06 -8.07
C GLU A 249 5.81 34.90 -8.55
N THR A 250 6.77 34.88 -7.62
CA THR A 250 8.20 34.67 -7.94
C THR A 250 8.60 33.19 -8.05
N VAL A 251 7.70 32.29 -7.73
CA VAL A 251 7.92 30.84 -7.80
C VAL A 251 6.83 30.16 -8.60
N ASP A 252 7.17 29.03 -9.19
CA ASP A 252 6.20 28.20 -9.90
C ASP A 252 5.29 27.49 -8.90
N ILE A 253 4.00 27.84 -8.89
CA ILE A 253 2.96 27.26 -8.03
C ILE A 253 1.96 26.42 -8.83
N ASP A 254 2.13 26.29 -10.14
CA ASP A 254 1.25 25.49 -10.99
C ASP A 254 1.22 24.05 -10.46
N ASP A 255 0.07 23.40 -10.56
CA ASP A 255 -0.19 22.04 -10.04
C ASP A 255 -0.04 21.85 -8.52
N VAL A 256 0.17 22.92 -7.75
CA VAL A 256 0.18 22.83 -6.29
C VAL A 256 -1.20 23.22 -5.76
N PRO A 257 -1.84 22.35 -4.94
CA PRO A 257 -3.18 22.61 -4.43
C PRO A 257 -3.28 23.92 -3.66
N ALA A 258 -4.35 24.66 -3.87
CA ALA A 258 -4.58 25.93 -3.16
C ALA A 258 -4.76 25.72 -1.65
N THR A 259 -5.36 24.59 -1.25
CA THR A 259 -5.49 24.16 0.15
C THR A 259 -4.12 23.97 0.79
N PHE A 260 -3.24 23.23 0.13
CA PHE A 260 -1.88 22.99 0.57
C PHE A 260 -1.04 24.30 0.65
N LEU A 261 -1.16 25.19 -0.33
CA LEU A 261 -0.52 26.50 -0.28
C LEU A 261 -1.00 27.32 0.93
N SER A 262 -2.30 27.27 1.23
CA SER A 262 -2.89 27.96 2.37
C SER A 262 -2.40 27.41 3.71
N GLU A 263 -2.27 26.10 3.82
CA GLU A 263 -1.70 25.42 5.00
C GLU A 263 -0.23 25.79 5.20
N LEU A 264 0.58 25.76 4.14
CA LEU A 264 1.98 26.19 4.20
C LEU A 264 2.10 27.66 4.63
N ALA A 265 1.29 28.54 4.05
CA ALA A 265 1.30 29.95 4.40
C ALA A 265 0.91 30.21 5.87
N ALA A 266 0.06 29.35 6.44
CA ALA A 266 -0.36 29.45 7.85
C ALA A 266 0.68 28.86 8.81
N GLU A 267 1.38 27.78 8.43
CA GLU A 267 2.29 27.04 9.32
C GLU A 267 3.72 27.60 9.31
N ILE A 268 4.24 28.05 8.17
CA ILE A 268 5.62 28.52 8.06
C ILE A 268 5.93 29.68 9.04
N PRO A 269 5.06 30.69 9.23
CA PRO A 269 5.30 31.76 10.20
C PRO A 269 5.37 31.25 11.65
N LYS A 270 4.60 30.23 12.01
CA LYS A 270 4.58 29.67 13.38
C LYS A 270 5.90 28.95 13.73
N ARG A 271 6.60 28.43 12.72
CA ARG A 271 7.83 27.64 12.87
C ARG A 271 9.08 28.37 12.38
N LYS A 272 9.02 29.70 12.40
CA LYS A 272 10.09 30.55 11.90
C LYS A 272 11.43 30.27 12.61
N GLU A 273 11.43 30.03 13.92
CA GLU A 273 12.65 29.73 14.69
C GLU A 273 13.34 28.44 14.23
N GLU A 274 12.58 27.41 13.90
CA GLU A 274 13.10 26.13 13.39
C GLU A 274 13.69 26.31 11.98
N LEU A 275 13.04 27.11 11.14
CA LEU A 275 13.54 27.47 9.81
C LEU A 275 14.77 28.36 9.91
N ASP A 276 14.81 29.29 10.84
CA ASP A 276 15.99 30.14 11.12
C ASP A 276 17.19 29.25 11.47
N ALA A 277 17.00 28.20 12.25
CA ALA A 277 18.04 27.23 12.57
C ALA A 277 18.56 26.49 11.33
N LEU A 278 17.67 26.07 10.41
CA LEU A 278 18.06 25.42 9.15
C LEU A 278 18.84 26.39 8.23
N TYR A 279 18.40 27.64 8.13
CA TYR A 279 19.02 28.65 7.26
C TYR A 279 20.24 29.36 7.88
N SER A 280 20.48 29.23 9.21
CA SER A 280 21.54 29.97 9.94
C SER A 280 22.96 29.60 9.50
N CYS A 281 23.17 28.44 8.87
CA CYS A 281 24.49 27.99 8.43
C CYS A 281 25.02 28.71 7.18
N GLY A 282 24.30 29.70 6.61
CA GLY A 282 24.70 30.41 5.40
C GLY A 282 24.79 29.54 4.14
N LYS A 283 24.41 28.28 4.22
CA LYS A 283 24.33 27.33 3.11
C LYS A 283 22.92 27.34 2.51
N ARG A 284 22.85 27.06 1.23
CA ARG A 284 21.56 26.82 0.57
C ARG A 284 20.97 25.55 1.19
N VAL A 285 19.82 25.67 1.87
CA VAL A 285 19.13 24.52 2.46
C VAL A 285 18.71 23.58 1.33
N ALA A 286 19.08 22.32 1.44
CA ALA A 286 18.72 21.33 0.43
C ALA A 286 17.20 21.01 0.50
N PRO A 287 16.53 20.73 -0.63
CA PRO A 287 15.12 20.34 -0.63
C PRO A 287 14.80 19.20 0.34
N CYS A 288 15.70 18.22 0.49
CA CYS A 288 15.54 17.10 1.45
C CYS A 288 15.48 17.56 2.91
N GLU A 289 16.20 18.59 3.30
CA GLU A 289 16.16 19.13 4.67
C GLU A 289 14.83 19.85 4.92
N LEU A 290 14.34 20.59 3.92
CA LEU A 290 13.01 21.21 3.99
C LEU A 290 11.90 20.17 4.00
N MET A 291 12.02 19.09 3.22
CA MET A 291 11.03 18.00 3.22
C MET A 291 10.95 17.34 4.61
N ARG A 292 12.07 17.02 5.24
CA ARG A 292 12.12 16.47 6.62
C ARG A 292 11.51 17.44 7.64
N PHE A 293 11.77 18.72 7.50
CA PHE A 293 11.15 19.73 8.33
C PHE A 293 9.62 19.74 8.17
N MET A 294 9.13 19.57 6.95
CA MET A 294 7.71 19.56 6.65
C MET A 294 6.95 18.31 7.09
N GLU A 295 7.64 17.17 7.29
CA GLU A 295 7.04 15.95 7.85
C GLU A 295 6.32 16.18 9.18
N CYS A 296 6.76 17.17 9.94
CA CYS A 296 6.25 17.39 11.28
C CYS A 296 4.88 18.12 11.31
N PHE A 297 4.38 18.65 10.19
CA PHE A 297 3.21 19.53 10.24
C PHE A 297 2.30 19.57 9.00
N VAL A 298 2.61 18.85 7.97
CA VAL A 298 1.69 18.68 6.85
C VAL A 298 1.23 17.22 6.87
N ASP A 299 -0.03 16.99 7.24
CA ASP A 299 -0.61 15.66 7.26
C ASP A 299 -0.36 14.95 5.92
N HIS A 300 0.52 13.97 5.93
CA HIS A 300 0.73 12.89 4.96
C HIS A 300 1.35 13.18 3.58
N ASN A 301 1.50 14.43 3.12
CA ASN A 301 1.85 14.64 1.70
C ASN A 301 3.34 14.81 1.35
N LEU A 302 4.26 14.81 2.33
CA LEU A 302 5.68 15.08 2.07
C LEU A 302 6.67 14.22 2.88
N CYS A 303 6.25 13.09 3.41
CA CYS A 303 7.16 12.14 4.05
C CYS A 303 8.34 11.78 3.14
N PRO A 304 9.55 11.50 3.69
CA PRO A 304 10.61 10.88 2.90
C PRO A 304 10.07 9.62 2.26
N ILE A 305 10.21 9.53 0.96
CA ILE A 305 9.80 8.34 0.22
C ILE A 305 10.96 7.35 0.24
N ASN A 306 10.74 6.16 0.76
CA ASN A 306 11.63 5.03 0.54
C ASN A 306 11.51 4.62 -0.93
N PHE A 307 12.53 4.95 -1.72
CA PHE A 307 12.54 4.73 -3.16
C PHE A 307 13.45 3.56 -3.51
N SER A 308 12.96 2.61 -4.26
CA SER A 308 13.70 1.43 -4.67
C SER A 308 13.62 1.20 -6.17
N LEU A 309 14.77 0.89 -6.75
CA LEU A 309 14.98 0.52 -8.16
C LEU A 309 15.67 -0.86 -8.20
N PRO A 310 14.98 -1.95 -7.84
CA PRO A 310 15.62 -3.25 -7.59
C PRO A 310 16.32 -3.84 -8.82
N ASP A 311 15.88 -3.53 -10.03
CA ASP A 311 16.35 -4.12 -11.27
C ASP A 311 17.29 -3.19 -12.09
N VAL A 312 17.52 -1.96 -11.61
CA VAL A 312 18.48 -1.05 -12.25
C VAL A 312 19.90 -1.46 -11.86
N GLN A 313 20.70 -1.83 -12.85
CA GLN A 313 22.07 -2.30 -12.64
C GLN A 313 23.01 -1.22 -12.10
N SER A 314 22.79 0.02 -12.51
CA SER A 314 23.51 1.17 -11.98
C SER A 314 22.67 2.43 -12.08
N LEU A 315 22.63 3.21 -11.02
CA LEU A 315 22.10 4.56 -11.00
C LEU A 315 23.28 5.52 -11.18
N SER A 316 23.22 6.44 -12.14
CA SER A 316 24.31 7.41 -12.31
C SER A 316 24.41 8.33 -11.07
N ASP A 317 25.62 8.78 -10.71
CA ASP A 317 25.83 9.68 -9.58
C ASP A 317 24.96 10.94 -9.68
N SER A 318 24.73 11.44 -10.89
CA SER A 318 23.86 12.60 -11.13
C SER A 318 22.40 12.30 -10.84
N ALA A 319 21.87 11.13 -11.23
CA ALA A 319 20.51 10.71 -10.94
C ALA A 319 20.35 10.45 -9.44
N PHE A 320 21.28 9.74 -8.81
CA PHE A 320 21.31 9.50 -7.36
C PHE A 320 21.27 10.82 -6.58
N LYS A 321 22.18 11.74 -6.90
CA LYS A 321 22.21 13.05 -6.26
C LYS A 321 20.91 13.82 -6.46
N THR A 322 20.35 13.79 -7.65
CA THR A 322 19.09 14.45 -8.01
C THR A 322 17.94 14.01 -7.12
N LEU A 323 17.79 12.69 -6.93
CA LEU A 323 16.73 12.10 -6.10
C LEU A 323 16.98 12.33 -4.61
N ASN A 324 18.22 12.11 -4.15
CA ASN A 324 18.57 12.34 -2.75
C ASN A 324 18.36 13.79 -2.34
N ASP A 325 18.75 14.75 -3.18
CA ASP A 325 18.53 16.19 -2.94
C ASP A 325 17.03 16.56 -2.91
N ALA A 326 16.17 15.74 -3.51
CA ALA A 326 14.72 15.93 -3.48
C ALA A 326 14.01 15.17 -2.35
N GLY A 327 14.76 14.53 -1.44
CA GLY A 327 14.21 13.84 -0.28
C GLY A 327 13.75 12.40 -0.53
N PHE A 328 14.23 11.76 -1.60
CA PHE A 328 14.04 10.32 -1.77
C PHE A 328 15.12 9.55 -1.00
N ASN A 329 14.70 8.65 -0.12
CA ASN A 329 15.60 7.74 0.57
C ASN A 329 15.85 6.52 -0.32
N ILE A 330 16.98 6.51 -1.02
CA ILE A 330 17.26 5.54 -2.08
C ILE A 330 17.86 4.28 -1.48
N ALA A 331 17.15 3.15 -1.60
CA ALA A 331 17.72 1.85 -1.26
C ALA A 331 18.87 1.50 -2.23
N PRO A 332 20.00 0.96 -1.74
CA PRO A 332 21.08 0.53 -2.61
C PRO A 332 20.58 -0.56 -3.57
N PRO A 333 21.07 -0.57 -4.84
CA PRO A 333 20.74 -1.64 -5.78
C PRO A 333 21.13 -2.99 -5.18
N ARG A 334 20.32 -4.03 -5.45
CA ARG A 334 20.66 -5.38 -5.01
C ARG A 334 22.00 -5.79 -5.63
N PRO A 335 22.97 -6.31 -4.84
CA PRO A 335 24.16 -6.86 -5.43
C PRO A 335 23.77 -7.96 -6.43
N LEU A 336 24.33 -7.92 -7.63
CA LEU A 336 24.19 -8.99 -8.62
C LEU A 336 24.52 -10.30 -7.90
N ALA A 337 23.59 -11.25 -7.94
CA ALA A 337 23.88 -12.60 -7.51
C ALA A 337 25.10 -13.06 -8.34
N THR A 338 26.25 -13.18 -7.71
CA THR A 338 27.40 -13.81 -8.35
C THR A 338 26.94 -15.23 -8.66
N GLU A 339 26.74 -15.51 -9.95
CA GLU A 339 26.57 -16.88 -10.41
C GLU A 339 27.78 -17.66 -9.89
N THR A 340 27.57 -18.37 -8.79
CA THR A 340 28.47 -19.44 -8.40
C THR A 340 28.23 -20.54 -9.42
N THR A 341 29.00 -20.52 -10.48
CA THR A 341 29.16 -21.64 -11.41
C THR A 341 29.57 -22.88 -10.58
N PRO A 342 28.92 -24.02 -10.81
CA PRO A 342 29.19 -25.26 -10.07
C PRO A 342 30.57 -25.81 -10.33
#